data_b734f84e67788937c1587c191e6fbbf9
#
_entry.id   b734f84e67788937c1587c191e6fbbf9
#
_cell.length_a   1.000
_cell.length_b   1.000
_cell.length_c   1.000
_cell.angle_alpha   90.00
_cell.angle_beta   90.00
_cell.angle_gamma   90.00
#
_symmetry.space_group_name_H-M   'P 1'
#
loop_
_entity.id
_entity.type
_entity.pdbx_description
1 polymer ?
#
loop_
_entity_poly.entity_id
_entity_poly.type
_entity_poly.pdbx_seq_one_letter_code
_entity_poly.pdbx_strand_id
1 'polypeptide(L)'
;TVMIDGMPFEGAGITSQAFAEYIPFSDIFLTIAVVLFAVSTMISWSYYGLQSWKYLFGRGQIADITYKLIFCMFVVIGSAASMSSIWDFSDAMIFAMVFPNMIGLFFLFPVVKKELEKYLKAIK
;
A
#
# COMPACT_ATOMS: atom_id res chain seq x y z
N THR A 1 -5.48 -10.15 17.19
CA THR A 1 -4.96 -11.48 17.60
C THR A 1 -6.11 -12.44 17.76
N VAL A 2 -6.06 -13.60 17.10
CA VAL A 2 -7.03 -14.69 17.25
C VAL A 2 -6.36 -15.85 17.96
N MET A 3 -7.03 -16.42 18.95
CA MET A 3 -6.51 -17.59 19.67
C MET A 3 -7.05 -18.86 19.00
N ILE A 4 -6.14 -19.71 18.51
CA ILE A 4 -6.45 -21.03 17.93
C ILE A 4 -5.64 -22.06 18.70
N ASP A 5 -6.28 -23.03 19.30
CA ASP A 5 -5.67 -24.06 20.14
C ASP A 5 -4.75 -23.49 21.26
N GLY A 6 -5.11 -22.33 21.82
CA GLY A 6 -4.34 -21.66 22.85
C GLY A 6 -3.09 -20.90 22.37
N MET A 7 -2.85 -20.83 21.06
CA MET A 7 -1.78 -20.03 20.47
C MET A 7 -2.32 -18.76 19.82
N PRO A 8 -1.63 -17.62 20.00
CA PRO A 8 -2.02 -16.38 19.36
C PRO A 8 -1.57 -16.35 17.89
N PHE A 9 -2.51 -16.14 16.97
CA PHE A 9 -2.23 -15.94 15.56
C PHE A 9 -2.59 -14.52 15.13
N GLU A 10 -1.78 -13.93 14.26
CA GLU A 10 -1.97 -12.58 13.70
C GLU A 10 -1.71 -12.57 12.19
N GLY A 11 -2.40 -11.65 11.50
CA GLY A 11 -2.18 -11.41 10.07
C GLY A 11 -2.34 -12.66 9.20
N ALA A 12 -1.36 -12.92 8.35
CA ALA A 12 -1.36 -14.07 7.43
C ALA A 12 -1.35 -15.44 8.13
N GLY A 13 -0.93 -15.50 9.40
CA GLY A 13 -0.94 -16.74 10.18
C GLY A 13 -2.33 -17.29 10.41
N ILE A 14 -3.33 -16.42 10.60
CA ILE A 14 -4.75 -16.82 10.75
C ILE A 14 -5.23 -17.51 9.47
N THR A 15 -4.90 -16.93 8.32
CA THR A 15 -5.26 -17.48 7.01
C THR A 15 -4.56 -18.81 6.76
N SER A 16 -3.27 -18.91 7.12
CA SER A 16 -2.52 -20.15 6.99
C SER A 16 -3.14 -21.29 7.79
N GLN A 17 -3.51 -21.03 9.03
CA GLN A 17 -4.14 -22.03 9.88
C GLN A 17 -5.50 -22.49 9.33
N ALA A 18 -6.32 -21.56 8.84
CA ALA A 18 -7.61 -21.88 8.23
C ALA A 18 -7.47 -22.74 6.97
N PHE A 19 -6.45 -22.50 6.14
CA PHE A 19 -6.19 -23.32 4.95
C PHE A 19 -5.63 -24.71 5.30
N ALA A 20 -4.79 -24.78 6.34
CA ALA A 20 -4.18 -26.05 6.77
C ALA A 20 -5.23 -27.10 7.20
N GLU A 21 -6.38 -26.65 7.69
CA GLU A 21 -7.50 -27.52 8.09
C GLU A 21 -8.14 -28.27 6.90
N TYR A 22 -8.13 -27.65 5.69
CA TYR A 22 -8.86 -28.17 4.53
C TYR A 22 -7.95 -28.66 3.41
N ILE A 23 -6.71 -28.16 3.31
CA ILE A 23 -5.81 -28.40 2.18
C ILE A 23 -4.46 -28.90 2.68
N PRO A 24 -4.07 -30.17 2.38
CA PRO A 24 -2.75 -30.65 2.72
C PRO A 24 -1.66 -29.83 1.98
N PHE A 25 -0.54 -29.57 2.63
CA PHE A 25 0.58 -28.75 2.12
C PHE A 25 0.27 -27.28 1.84
N SER A 26 -0.89 -26.78 2.32
CA SER A 26 -1.28 -25.38 2.16
C SER A 26 -0.28 -24.39 2.75
N ASP A 27 0.40 -24.74 3.84
CA ASP A 27 1.37 -23.90 4.52
C ASP A 27 2.53 -23.47 3.60
N ILE A 28 3.08 -24.43 2.83
CA ILE A 28 4.18 -24.16 1.90
C ILE A 28 3.69 -23.26 0.75
N PHE A 29 2.57 -23.62 0.16
CA PHE A 29 1.98 -22.85 -0.94
C PHE A 29 1.64 -21.44 -0.50
N LEU A 30 0.98 -21.29 0.64
CA LEU A 30 0.57 -20.00 1.16
C LEU A 30 1.78 -19.12 1.54
N THR A 31 2.81 -19.72 2.14
CA THR A 31 4.06 -19.00 2.45
C THR A 31 4.70 -18.43 1.20
N ILE A 32 4.83 -19.23 0.14
CA ILE A 32 5.39 -18.76 -1.14
C ILE A 32 4.51 -17.66 -1.73
N ALA A 33 3.20 -17.84 -1.75
CA ALA A 33 2.26 -16.86 -2.28
C ALA A 33 2.32 -15.53 -1.53
N VAL A 34 2.37 -15.57 -0.19
CA VAL A 34 2.47 -14.35 0.65
C VAL A 34 3.78 -13.63 0.42
N VAL A 35 4.91 -14.36 0.34
CA VAL A 35 6.21 -13.74 0.07
C VAL A 35 6.23 -13.08 -1.31
N LEU A 36 5.76 -13.76 -2.35
CA LEU A 36 5.69 -13.20 -3.70
C LEU A 36 4.77 -11.97 -3.76
N PHE A 37 3.62 -12.04 -3.09
CA PHE A 37 2.68 -10.93 -3.01
C PHE A 37 3.29 -9.73 -2.28
N ALA A 38 3.96 -9.95 -1.15
CA ALA A 38 4.61 -8.89 -0.39
C ALA A 38 5.71 -8.21 -1.20
N VAL A 39 6.57 -8.99 -1.87
CA VAL A 39 7.66 -8.44 -2.70
C VAL A 39 7.10 -7.66 -3.89
N SER A 40 6.12 -8.21 -4.61
CA SER A 40 5.51 -7.52 -5.76
C SER A 40 4.80 -6.22 -5.35
N THR A 41 4.14 -6.22 -4.20
CA THR A 41 3.49 -5.04 -3.63
C THR A 41 4.52 -3.97 -3.25
N MET A 42 5.61 -4.35 -2.57
CA MET A 42 6.68 -3.41 -2.24
C MET A 42 7.29 -2.75 -3.49
N ILE A 43 7.54 -3.52 -4.55
CA ILE A 43 8.06 -2.99 -5.82
C ILE A 43 7.08 -1.99 -6.43
N SER A 44 5.80 -2.35 -6.52
CA SER A 44 4.77 -1.49 -7.11
C SER A 44 4.58 -0.18 -6.34
N TRP A 45 4.49 -0.25 -5.02
CA TRP A 45 4.34 0.92 -4.18
C TRP A 45 5.59 1.81 -4.16
N SER A 46 6.78 1.20 -4.20
CA SER A 46 8.03 1.94 -4.36
C SER A 46 8.03 2.73 -5.67
N TYR A 47 7.55 2.13 -6.76
CA TYR A 47 7.44 2.82 -8.04
C TYR A 47 6.48 4.02 -7.98
N TYR A 48 5.29 3.85 -7.42
CA TYR A 48 4.32 4.96 -7.28
C TYR A 48 4.89 6.10 -6.43
N GLY A 49 5.49 5.78 -5.30
CA GLY A 49 6.11 6.78 -4.45
C GLY A 49 7.29 7.49 -5.14
N LEU A 50 8.10 6.75 -5.91
CA LEU A 50 9.19 7.34 -6.70
C LEU A 50 8.67 8.34 -7.74
N GLN A 51 7.55 8.05 -8.42
CA GLN A 51 6.96 8.98 -9.39
C GLN A 51 6.46 10.26 -8.70
N SER A 52 5.82 10.13 -7.55
CA SER A 52 5.38 11.28 -6.73
C SER A 52 6.57 12.10 -6.23
N TRP A 53 7.64 11.44 -5.78
CA TRP A 53 8.89 12.08 -5.37
C TRP A 53 9.54 12.86 -6.50
N LYS A 54 9.62 12.26 -7.70
CA LYS A 54 10.15 12.93 -8.90
C LYS A 54 9.32 14.14 -9.35
N TYR A 55 8.03 14.09 -9.10
CA TYR A 55 7.15 15.23 -9.37
C TYR A 55 7.47 16.42 -8.45
N LEU A 56 7.72 16.17 -7.17
CA LEU A 56 7.98 17.20 -6.16
C LEU A 56 9.43 17.72 -6.20
N PHE A 57 10.42 16.85 -6.34
CA PHE A 57 11.85 17.16 -6.18
C PHE A 57 12.65 17.13 -7.50
N GLY A 58 11.98 16.84 -8.61
CA GLY A 58 12.61 16.77 -9.92
C GLY A 58 13.13 15.37 -10.29
N ARG A 59 13.54 15.23 -11.56
CA ARG A 59 13.94 13.95 -12.18
C ARG A 59 15.46 13.69 -12.15
N GLY A 60 16.17 14.24 -11.19
CA GLY A 60 17.62 14.05 -11.07
C GLY A 60 18.00 12.66 -10.52
N GLN A 61 19.18 12.17 -10.85
CA GLN A 61 19.73 10.92 -10.30
C GLN A 61 19.84 10.95 -8.78
N ILE A 62 20.20 12.10 -8.21
CA ILE A 62 20.33 12.28 -6.77
C ILE A 62 18.96 12.08 -6.10
N ALA A 63 17.89 12.68 -6.64
CA ALA A 63 16.55 12.52 -6.12
C ALA A 63 16.09 11.05 -6.17
N ASP A 64 16.41 10.33 -7.24
CA ASP A 64 16.10 8.91 -7.42
C ASP A 64 16.78 8.03 -6.37
N ILE A 65 18.09 8.23 -6.18
CA ILE A 65 18.87 7.46 -5.19
C ILE A 65 18.41 7.78 -3.78
N THR A 66 18.19 9.05 -3.46
CA THR A 66 17.73 9.49 -2.13
C THR A 66 16.40 8.83 -1.76
N TYR A 67 15.44 8.84 -2.69
CA TYR A 67 14.16 8.16 -2.46
C TYR A 67 14.33 6.67 -2.19
N LYS A 68 15.12 5.97 -3.01
CA LYS A 68 15.36 4.53 -2.85
C LYS A 68 16.02 4.18 -1.53
N LEU A 69 16.98 4.99 -1.08
CA LEU A 69 17.62 4.81 0.22
C LEU A 69 16.62 5.00 1.37
N ILE A 70 15.81 6.07 1.32
CA ILE A 70 14.77 6.32 2.30
C ILE A 70 13.76 5.16 2.32
N PHE A 71 13.32 4.70 1.17
CA PHE A 71 12.38 3.58 1.06
C PHE A 71 12.95 2.30 1.68
N CYS A 72 14.19 1.92 1.34
CA CYS A 72 14.86 0.75 1.92
C CYS A 72 15.02 0.88 3.44
N MET A 73 15.33 2.07 3.93
CA MET A 73 15.44 2.32 5.37
C MET A 73 14.11 2.12 6.08
N PHE A 74 13.00 2.60 5.51
CA PHE A 74 11.66 2.35 6.06
C PHE A 74 11.24 0.88 6.02
N VAL A 75 11.64 0.13 5.00
CA VAL A 75 11.39 -1.33 4.94
C VAL A 75 12.10 -2.04 6.10
N VAL A 76 13.36 -1.67 6.38
CA VAL A 76 14.12 -2.26 7.50
C VAL A 76 13.49 -1.89 8.85
N ILE A 77 13.14 -0.61 9.05
CA ILE A 77 12.49 -0.14 10.29
C ILE A 77 11.14 -0.84 10.47
N GLY A 78 10.35 -0.95 9.40
CA GLY A 78 9.05 -1.61 9.42
C GLY A 78 9.14 -3.09 9.77
N SER A 79 10.18 -3.79 9.30
CA SER A 79 10.38 -5.21 9.64
C SER A 79 10.70 -5.46 11.12
N ALA A 80 11.22 -4.44 11.82
CA ALA A 80 11.54 -4.50 13.25
C ALA A 80 10.39 -3.99 14.16
N ALA A 81 9.40 -3.32 13.59
CA ALA A 81 8.28 -2.74 14.34
C ALA A 81 7.21 -3.79 14.65
N SER A 82 6.42 -3.54 15.72
CA SER A 82 5.27 -4.38 16.03
C SER A 82 4.14 -4.19 14.98
N MET A 83 3.36 -5.25 14.76
CA MET A 83 2.25 -5.22 13.79
C MET A 83 1.23 -4.11 14.09
N SER A 84 0.88 -3.91 15.34
CA SER A 84 -0.05 -2.85 15.76
C SER A 84 0.50 -1.45 15.42
N SER A 85 1.77 -1.18 15.73
CA SER A 85 2.39 0.11 15.43
C SER A 85 2.44 0.41 13.93
N ILE A 86 2.62 -0.63 13.09
CA ILE A 86 2.59 -0.49 11.63
C ILE A 86 1.19 -0.11 11.16
N TRP A 87 0.15 -0.75 11.70
CA TRP A 87 -1.25 -0.43 11.37
C TRP A 87 -1.60 1.00 11.77
N ASP A 88 -1.33 1.39 13.00
CA ASP A 88 -1.60 2.74 13.51
C ASP A 88 -0.91 3.82 12.67
N PHE A 89 0.36 3.59 12.30
CA PHE A 89 1.11 4.49 11.44
C PHE A 89 0.53 4.55 10.02
N SER A 90 0.16 3.39 9.44
CA SER A 90 -0.43 3.33 8.11
C SER A 90 -1.76 4.07 8.05
N ASP A 91 -2.62 3.87 9.04
CA ASP A 91 -3.91 4.56 9.13
C ASP A 91 -3.73 6.07 9.26
N ALA A 92 -2.80 6.51 10.11
CA ALA A 92 -2.47 7.93 10.23
C ALA A 92 -2.00 8.54 8.89
N MET A 93 -1.17 7.82 8.11
CA MET A 93 -0.72 8.27 6.80
C MET A 93 -1.85 8.30 5.76
N ILE A 94 -2.74 7.31 5.78
CA ILE A 94 -3.93 7.29 4.91
C ILE A 94 -4.83 8.49 5.20
N PHE A 95 -5.10 8.79 6.47
CA PHE A 95 -5.87 9.96 6.85
C PHE A 95 -5.17 11.28 6.46
N ALA A 96 -3.85 11.35 6.59
CA ALA A 96 -3.10 12.53 6.17
C ALA A 96 -3.21 12.81 4.66
N MET A 97 -3.34 11.76 3.83
CA MET A 97 -3.52 11.93 2.37
C MET A 97 -4.88 12.53 1.99
N VAL A 98 -5.88 12.50 2.87
CA VAL A 98 -7.20 13.11 2.61
C VAL A 98 -7.07 14.61 2.35
N PHE A 99 -6.22 15.31 3.10
CA PHE A 99 -6.07 16.76 2.97
C PHE A 99 -5.60 17.20 1.58
N PRO A 100 -4.47 16.73 1.03
CA PRO A 100 -4.04 17.12 -0.32
C PRO A 100 -5.01 16.63 -1.40
N ASN A 101 -5.66 15.46 -1.22
CA ASN A 101 -6.66 14.97 -2.16
C ASN A 101 -7.89 15.87 -2.21
N MET A 102 -8.41 16.31 -1.07
CA MET A 102 -9.54 17.23 -1.02
C MET A 102 -9.21 18.56 -1.70
N ILE A 103 -8.03 19.11 -1.44
CA ILE A 103 -7.57 20.34 -2.11
C ILE A 103 -7.52 20.13 -3.63
N GLY A 104 -6.92 19.02 -4.09
CA GLY A 104 -6.85 18.67 -5.52
C GLY A 104 -8.23 18.54 -6.16
N LEU A 105 -9.18 17.90 -5.47
CA LEU A 105 -10.56 17.75 -5.94
C LEU A 105 -11.28 19.09 -6.11
N PHE A 106 -11.09 20.03 -5.18
CA PHE A 106 -11.67 21.37 -5.31
C PHE A 106 -11.16 22.10 -6.56
N PHE A 107 -9.88 22.02 -6.87
CA PHE A 107 -9.31 22.61 -8.09
C PHE A 107 -9.74 21.90 -9.35
N LEU A 108 -9.93 20.58 -9.33
CA LEU A 108 -10.32 19.78 -10.48
C LEU A 108 -11.83 19.77 -10.74
N PHE A 109 -12.65 20.13 -9.74
CA PHE A 109 -14.10 20.07 -9.85
C PHE A 109 -14.68 20.81 -11.09
N PRO A 110 -14.26 22.05 -11.43
CA PRO A 110 -14.75 22.73 -12.63
C PRO A 110 -14.41 22.00 -13.93
N VAL A 111 -13.23 21.36 -13.98
CA VAL A 111 -12.77 20.59 -15.15
C VAL A 111 -13.63 19.33 -15.30
N VAL A 112 -13.84 18.59 -14.22
CA VAL A 112 -14.68 17.39 -14.20
C VAL A 112 -16.12 17.73 -14.65
N LYS A 113 -16.70 18.81 -14.14
CA LYS A 113 -18.04 19.27 -14.51
C LYS A 113 -18.12 19.55 -16.02
N LYS A 114 -17.14 20.25 -16.60
CA LYS A 114 -17.08 20.57 -18.02
C LYS A 114 -16.99 19.31 -18.90
N GLU A 115 -16.18 18.34 -18.50
CA GLU A 115 -16.06 17.08 -19.26
C GLU A 115 -17.31 16.22 -19.12
N LEU A 116 -17.95 16.21 -17.96
CA LEU A 116 -19.25 15.55 -17.76
C LEU A 116 -20.33 16.16 -18.67
N GLU A 117 -20.41 17.48 -18.77
CA GLU A 117 -21.36 18.16 -19.67
C GLU A 117 -21.13 17.82 -21.15
N LYS A 118 -19.86 17.71 -21.56
CA LYS A 118 -19.54 17.25 -22.93
C LYS A 118 -19.99 15.82 -23.16
N TYR A 119 -19.74 14.92 -22.23
CA TYR A 119 -20.16 13.53 -22.30
C TYR A 119 -21.67 13.41 -22.39
N LEU A 120 -22.41 14.12 -21.54
CA LEU A 120 -23.89 14.11 -21.58
C LEU A 120 -24.48 14.68 -22.88
N LYS A 121 -23.79 15.64 -23.51
CA LYS A 121 -24.20 16.15 -24.83
C LYS A 121 -23.91 15.17 -25.99
N ALA A 122 -22.90 14.32 -25.84
CA ALA A 122 -22.55 13.32 -26.85
C ALA A 122 -23.48 12.09 -26.86
N ILE A 123 -24.18 11.84 -25.72
CA ILE A 123 -25.11 10.69 -25.58
C ILE A 123 -26.55 11.07 -26.00
N LYS A 124 -26.88 12.37 -26.01
CA LYS A 124 -28.16 12.86 -26.50
C LYS A 124 -28.16 13.02 -28.03
#